data_11f52e5dc8d28688fa373eb919a2976f
#
_entry.id   11f52e5dc8d28688fa373eb919a2976f
#
_cell.length_a   1.000
_cell.length_b   1.000
_cell.length_c   1.000
_cell.angle_alpha   90.00
_cell.angle_beta   90.00
_cell.angle_gamma   90.00
#
_symmetry.space_group_name_H-M   'P 1'
#
loop_
_entity.id
_entity.type
_entity.pdbx_description
1 polymer ?
#
loop_
_entity_poly.entity_id
_entity_poly.type
_entity_poly.pdbx_seq_one_letter_code
_entity_poly.pdbx_strand_id
1 'polypeptide(L)'
;WEVFWTGGLTNPLDVIEQMTYLMFIHDLDDSDNLRAREAAMLGLPYESVFAQDVRIGDRTVDGSQLKWSVFHDFPAGKMYSTVQEWVFPFIKNLHGDKESAYSKYMGDAIFKVPTPLMLDKIVTAMDGIYEQMAQLNAADTRGDVYEYLLSKIATAGVNGQFRTPRHI
;
A
#
# COMPACT_ATOMS: atom_id res chain seq x y z
N TRP A 1 -2.06 -14.43 -2.07
CA TRP A 1 -3.14 -14.36 -2.97
C TRP A 1 -4.42 -14.95 -2.39
N GLU A 2 -4.37 -16.21 -1.92
CA GLU A 2 -5.48 -16.83 -1.22
C GLU A 2 -5.89 -16.06 0.04
N VAL A 3 -5.02 -15.24 0.57
CA VAL A 3 -5.26 -14.44 1.77
C VAL A 3 -6.55 -13.62 1.63
N PHE A 4 -6.76 -13.01 0.47
CA PHE A 4 -7.94 -12.19 0.24
C PHE A 4 -9.23 -13.02 0.25
N TRP A 5 -9.20 -14.19 -0.42
CA TRP A 5 -10.37 -15.02 -0.56
C TRP A 5 -10.78 -15.68 0.76
N THR A 6 -9.80 -16.16 1.51
CA THR A 6 -10.06 -16.81 2.80
C THR A 6 -10.38 -15.82 3.90
N GLY A 7 -9.96 -14.56 3.74
CA GLY A 7 -10.18 -13.52 4.75
C GLY A 7 -11.48 -12.75 4.62
N GLY A 8 -12.29 -13.02 3.58
CA GLY A 8 -13.57 -12.37 3.42
C GLY A 8 -13.68 -11.33 2.31
N LEU A 9 -12.58 -10.97 1.65
CA LEU A 9 -12.62 -10.10 0.48
C LEU A 9 -12.80 -10.95 -0.76
N THR A 10 -14.04 -11.12 -1.19
CA THR A 10 -14.38 -11.99 -2.32
C THR A 10 -14.66 -11.24 -3.62
N ASN A 11 -14.91 -9.93 -3.54
CA ASN A 11 -15.13 -9.12 -4.74
C ASN A 11 -13.78 -8.76 -5.36
N PRO A 12 -13.50 -9.17 -6.61
CA PRO A 12 -12.23 -8.85 -7.27
C PRO A 12 -11.91 -7.36 -7.34
N LEU A 13 -12.92 -6.52 -7.51
CA LEU A 13 -12.71 -5.06 -7.56
C LEU A 13 -12.21 -4.53 -6.22
N ASP A 14 -12.76 -5.04 -5.11
CA ASP A 14 -12.30 -4.64 -3.77
C ASP A 14 -10.84 -5.08 -3.55
N VAL A 15 -10.50 -6.28 -4.00
CA VAL A 15 -9.12 -6.79 -3.88
C VAL A 15 -8.15 -5.88 -4.65
N ILE A 16 -8.49 -5.56 -5.90
CA ILE A 16 -7.67 -4.67 -6.73
C ILE A 16 -7.50 -3.31 -6.06
N GLU A 17 -8.58 -2.73 -5.55
CA GLU A 17 -8.51 -1.43 -4.89
C GLU A 17 -7.62 -1.46 -3.66
N GLN A 18 -7.78 -2.46 -2.79
CA GLN A 18 -6.97 -2.55 -1.58
C GLN A 18 -5.49 -2.73 -1.91
N MET A 19 -5.18 -3.56 -2.89
CA MET A 19 -3.80 -3.74 -3.35
C MET A 19 -3.23 -2.44 -3.90
N THR A 20 -4.00 -1.71 -4.68
CA THR A 20 -3.55 -0.43 -5.26
C THR A 20 -3.25 0.59 -4.18
N TYR A 21 -4.11 0.71 -3.17
CA TYR A 21 -3.88 1.63 -2.05
C TYR A 21 -2.61 1.26 -1.27
N LEU A 22 -2.42 -0.03 -1.01
CA LEU A 22 -1.23 -0.49 -0.30
C LEU A 22 0.05 -0.28 -1.11
N MET A 23 0.00 -0.48 -2.42
CA MET A 23 1.11 -0.18 -3.32
C MET A 23 1.46 1.31 -3.30
N PHE A 24 0.45 2.16 -3.29
CA PHE A 24 0.68 3.60 -3.19
C PHE A 24 1.40 3.97 -1.89
N ILE A 25 0.97 3.38 -0.78
CA ILE A 25 1.60 3.61 0.52
C ILE A 25 3.07 3.20 0.49
N HIS A 26 3.35 2.03 -0.09
CA HIS A 26 4.72 1.54 -0.23
C HIS A 26 5.55 2.48 -1.12
N ASP A 27 5.00 2.87 -2.26
CA ASP A 27 5.70 3.73 -3.22
C ASP A 27 5.96 5.12 -2.67
N LEU A 28 5.05 5.64 -1.86
CA LEU A 28 5.24 6.94 -1.23
C LEU A 28 6.45 6.92 -0.30
N ASP A 29 6.57 5.88 0.53
CA ASP A 29 7.72 5.70 1.40
C ASP A 29 9.01 5.53 0.60
N ASP A 30 8.96 4.67 -0.42
CA ASP A 30 10.12 4.37 -1.25
C ASP A 30 10.61 5.61 -1.98
N SER A 31 9.71 6.39 -2.56
CA SER A 31 10.03 7.65 -3.24
C SER A 31 10.61 8.69 -2.28
N ASP A 32 10.05 8.77 -1.08
CA ASP A 32 10.52 9.69 -0.06
C ASP A 32 11.96 9.36 0.34
N ASN A 33 12.25 8.08 0.56
CA ASN A 33 13.60 7.62 0.90
C ASN A 33 14.58 7.89 -0.24
N LEU A 34 14.16 7.69 -1.48
CA LEU A 34 14.99 7.95 -2.65
C LEU A 34 15.33 9.43 -2.76
N ARG A 35 14.35 10.30 -2.63
CA ARG A 35 14.56 11.75 -2.68
C ARG A 35 15.46 12.24 -1.57
N ALA A 36 15.33 11.66 -0.37
CA ALA A 36 16.20 11.98 0.74
C ALA A 36 17.66 11.64 0.44
N ARG A 37 17.88 10.46 -0.16
CA ARG A 37 19.24 10.04 -0.54
C ARG A 37 19.82 10.92 -1.64
N GLU A 38 19.03 11.24 -2.65
CA GLU A 38 19.49 12.13 -3.74
C GLU A 38 19.84 13.50 -3.22
N ALA A 39 19.04 14.08 -2.35
CA ALA A 39 19.30 15.37 -1.75
C ALA A 39 20.60 15.33 -0.92
N ALA A 40 20.80 14.27 -0.14
CA ALA A 40 22.02 14.10 0.63
C ALA A 40 23.26 14.02 -0.26
N MET A 41 23.19 13.33 -1.38
CA MET A 41 24.30 13.23 -2.34
C MET A 41 24.64 14.57 -2.97
N LEU A 42 23.64 15.44 -3.15
CA LEU A 42 23.82 16.77 -3.73
C LEU A 42 24.08 17.84 -2.69
N GLY A 43 24.06 17.49 -1.40
CA GLY A 43 24.23 18.45 -0.32
C GLY A 43 23.06 19.41 -0.16
N LEU A 44 21.86 19.01 -0.64
CA LEU A 44 20.66 19.84 -0.57
C LEU A 44 19.79 19.44 0.63
N PRO A 45 19.07 20.41 1.23
CA PRO A 45 18.13 20.07 2.28
C PRO A 45 16.91 19.31 1.69
N TYR A 46 16.37 18.40 2.47
CA TYR A 46 15.16 17.68 2.09
C TYR A 46 14.30 17.44 3.32
N GLU A 47 13.02 17.77 3.20
CA GLU A 47 12.05 17.47 4.25
C GLU A 47 11.15 16.33 3.79
N SER A 48 11.20 15.24 4.55
CA SER A 48 10.36 14.08 4.29
C SER A 48 8.88 14.43 4.47
N VAL A 49 8.02 13.82 3.67
CA VAL A 49 6.57 13.96 3.86
C VAL A 49 6.11 13.33 5.18
N PHE A 50 6.95 12.52 5.80
CA PHE A 50 6.68 11.88 7.09
C PHE A 50 7.44 12.53 8.25
N ALA A 51 8.09 13.68 8.02
CA ALA A 51 8.96 14.29 9.04
C ALA A 51 8.20 14.90 10.19
N GLN A 52 6.98 15.35 9.96
CA GLN A 52 6.20 16.04 10.97
C GLN A 52 5.19 15.10 11.63
N ASP A 53 4.79 15.47 12.84
CA ASP A 53 3.71 14.77 13.49
C ASP A 53 2.42 14.92 12.69
N VAL A 54 1.64 13.84 12.63
CA VAL A 54 0.36 13.83 11.94
C VAL A 54 -0.74 13.93 12.97
N ARG A 55 -1.63 14.91 12.78
CA ARG A 55 -2.74 15.14 13.68
C ARG A 55 -4.06 14.79 12.99
N ILE A 56 -4.84 13.96 13.65
CA ILE A 56 -6.18 13.58 13.19
C ILE A 56 -7.13 13.73 14.38
N GLY A 57 -8.03 14.72 14.31
CA GLY A 57 -8.89 15.07 15.43
C GLY A 57 -8.07 15.53 16.62
N ASP A 58 -8.25 14.90 17.76
CA ASP A 58 -7.54 15.21 19.00
C ASP A 58 -6.27 14.40 19.18
N ARG A 59 -5.96 13.53 18.23
CA ARG A 59 -4.86 12.57 18.36
C ARG A 59 -3.71 12.98 17.45
N THR A 60 -2.50 12.71 17.93
CA THR A 60 -1.26 13.01 17.20
C THR A 60 -0.37 11.78 17.19
N VAL A 61 0.27 11.51 16.07
CA VAL A 61 1.22 10.42 15.93
C VAL A 61 2.46 10.93 15.20
N ASP A 62 3.62 10.36 15.54
CA ASP A 62 4.86 10.63 14.82
C ASP A 62 4.69 10.15 13.37
N GLY A 63 4.91 11.07 12.41
CA GLY A 63 4.73 10.76 10.99
C GLY A 63 5.60 9.61 10.51
N SER A 64 6.76 9.39 11.11
CA SER A 64 7.63 8.29 10.73
C SER A 64 6.98 6.91 10.92
N GLN A 65 6.01 6.79 11.83
CA GLN A 65 5.28 5.53 12.04
C GLN A 65 4.34 5.19 10.89
N LEU A 66 4.09 6.11 9.99
CA LEU A 66 3.22 5.91 8.84
C LEU A 66 3.99 5.40 7.62
N LYS A 67 5.31 5.28 7.73
CA LYS A 67 6.14 4.73 6.67
C LYS A 67 5.98 3.22 6.60
N TRP A 68 5.86 2.70 5.38
CA TRP A 68 5.79 1.26 5.17
C TRP A 68 6.98 0.54 5.81
N SER A 69 8.18 1.08 5.63
CA SER A 69 9.40 0.49 6.19
C SER A 69 9.42 0.45 7.71
N VAL A 70 8.56 1.21 8.36
CA VAL A 70 8.43 1.20 9.83
C VAL A 70 7.30 0.28 10.26
N PHE A 71 6.09 0.48 9.74
CA PHE A 71 4.94 -0.27 10.24
C PHE A 71 4.90 -1.73 9.78
N HIS A 72 5.63 -2.11 8.72
CA HIS A 72 5.63 -3.49 8.27
C HIS A 72 6.21 -4.46 9.31
N ASP A 73 6.99 -3.95 10.26
CA ASP A 73 7.54 -4.74 11.37
C ASP A 73 6.67 -4.72 12.63
N PHE A 74 5.57 -3.99 12.61
CA PHE A 74 4.69 -3.92 13.78
C PHE A 74 3.93 -5.23 13.97
N PRO A 75 3.57 -5.56 15.23
CA PRO A 75 2.63 -6.66 15.46
C PRO A 75 1.32 -6.42 14.70
N ALA A 76 0.64 -7.48 14.32
CA ALA A 76 -0.54 -7.41 13.46
C ALA A 76 -1.59 -6.41 13.95
N GLY A 77 -1.89 -6.41 15.23
CA GLY A 77 -2.89 -5.48 15.79
C GLY A 77 -2.47 -4.02 15.70
N LYS A 78 -1.21 -3.73 16.00
CA LYS A 78 -0.68 -2.38 15.91
C LYS A 78 -0.58 -1.92 14.46
N MET A 79 -0.14 -2.80 13.57
CA MET A 79 -0.09 -2.53 12.14
C MET A 79 -1.47 -2.16 11.61
N TYR A 80 -2.48 -2.96 11.95
CA TYR A 80 -3.85 -2.74 11.52
C TYR A 80 -4.39 -1.40 11.99
N SER A 81 -4.23 -1.08 13.28
CA SER A 81 -4.65 0.20 13.83
C SER A 81 -3.93 1.36 13.16
N THR A 82 -2.63 1.23 12.94
CA THR A 82 -1.84 2.29 12.30
C THR A 82 -2.32 2.54 10.89
N VAL A 83 -2.52 1.50 10.10
CA VAL A 83 -2.95 1.64 8.70
C VAL A 83 -4.37 2.18 8.63
N GLN A 84 -5.29 1.62 9.40
CA GLN A 84 -6.70 2.01 9.35
C GLN A 84 -6.94 3.41 9.89
N GLU A 85 -6.35 3.74 11.03
CA GLU A 85 -6.66 4.99 11.74
C GLU A 85 -5.77 6.16 11.34
N TRP A 86 -4.58 5.89 10.80
CA TRP A 86 -3.60 6.95 10.53
C TRP A 86 -3.15 7.00 9.08
N VAL A 87 -2.72 5.87 8.50
CA VAL A 87 -2.13 5.88 7.17
C VAL A 87 -3.16 6.24 6.10
N PHE A 88 -4.32 5.60 6.12
CA PHE A 88 -5.36 5.92 5.13
C PHE A 88 -5.87 7.34 5.25
N PRO A 89 -6.21 7.86 6.45
CA PRO A 89 -6.57 9.27 6.58
C PRO A 89 -5.45 10.22 6.16
N PHE A 90 -4.19 9.89 6.47
CA PHE A 90 -3.04 10.70 6.07
C PHE A 90 -2.95 10.81 4.55
N ILE A 91 -3.08 9.70 3.83
CA ILE A 91 -3.03 9.70 2.38
C ILE A 91 -4.16 10.52 1.78
N LYS A 92 -5.36 10.39 2.30
CA LYS A 92 -6.52 11.14 1.82
C LYS A 92 -6.30 12.64 1.95
N ASN A 93 -5.70 13.08 3.05
CA ASN A 93 -5.44 14.49 3.28
C ASN A 93 -4.25 15.00 2.45
N LEU A 94 -3.26 14.13 2.21
CA LEU A 94 -2.06 14.49 1.47
C LEU A 94 -2.37 14.91 0.03
N HIS A 95 -3.43 14.39 -0.55
CA HIS A 95 -3.76 14.59 -1.96
C HIS A 95 -4.81 15.66 -2.22
N GLY A 96 -5.27 16.35 -1.20
CA GLY A 96 -6.31 17.36 -1.35
C GLY A 96 -6.00 18.48 -2.34
N ASP A 97 -4.71 18.79 -2.52
CA ASP A 97 -4.28 19.91 -3.34
C ASP A 97 -3.74 19.52 -4.71
N LYS A 98 -3.73 18.23 -5.06
CA LYS A 98 -3.16 17.77 -6.32
C LYS A 98 -4.25 17.30 -7.27
N GLU A 99 -4.19 17.78 -8.51
CA GLU A 99 -5.20 17.49 -9.51
C GLU A 99 -4.90 16.29 -10.41
N SER A 100 -4.04 15.38 -10.01
CA SER A 100 -3.83 14.18 -10.80
C SER A 100 -4.98 13.19 -10.60
N ALA A 101 -5.22 12.34 -11.61
CA ALA A 101 -6.21 11.27 -11.50
C ALA A 101 -5.90 10.33 -10.34
N TYR A 102 -4.61 10.11 -10.10
CA TYR A 102 -4.14 9.25 -9.03
C TYR A 102 -4.47 9.84 -7.64
N SER A 103 -4.28 11.15 -7.50
CA SER A 103 -4.62 11.85 -6.25
C SER A 103 -6.10 11.77 -5.96
N LYS A 104 -6.94 11.93 -6.97
CA LYS A 104 -8.39 11.81 -6.81
C LYS A 104 -8.77 10.39 -6.40
N TYR A 105 -8.15 9.40 -7.01
CA TYR A 105 -8.39 8.00 -6.69
C TYR A 105 -8.06 7.71 -5.23
N MET A 106 -6.90 8.17 -4.76
CA MET A 106 -6.49 7.97 -3.38
C MET A 106 -7.31 8.78 -2.37
N GLY A 107 -7.85 9.91 -2.80
CA GLY A 107 -8.74 10.72 -1.96
C GLY A 107 -10.01 9.99 -1.54
N ASP A 108 -10.45 9.03 -2.35
CA ASP A 108 -11.65 8.23 -2.07
C ASP A 108 -11.31 6.88 -1.44
N ALA A 109 -10.07 6.65 -1.04
CA ALA A 109 -9.63 5.38 -0.51
C ALA A 109 -10.39 5.00 0.77
N ILE A 110 -10.89 3.77 0.80
CA ILE A 110 -11.56 3.19 1.96
C ILE A 110 -10.84 1.90 2.32
N PHE A 111 -10.44 1.79 3.59
CA PHE A 111 -9.76 0.61 4.08
C PHE A 111 -10.76 -0.50 4.36
N LYS A 112 -10.67 -1.61 3.61
CA LYS A 112 -11.63 -2.71 3.68
C LYS A 112 -11.02 -4.04 4.13
N VAL A 113 -9.75 -4.07 4.48
CA VAL A 113 -9.13 -5.30 4.97
C VAL A 113 -9.78 -5.68 6.31
N PRO A 114 -10.40 -6.87 6.42
CA PRO A 114 -11.29 -7.14 7.56
C PRO A 114 -10.61 -7.48 8.88
N THR A 115 -9.37 -7.98 8.86
CA THR A 115 -8.71 -8.42 10.10
C THR A 115 -7.24 -8.03 10.14
N PRO A 116 -6.68 -7.84 11.35
CA PRO A 116 -5.26 -7.59 11.51
C PRO A 116 -4.37 -8.68 10.92
N LEU A 117 -4.74 -9.93 11.10
CA LEU A 117 -3.96 -11.06 10.59
C LEU A 117 -3.92 -11.04 9.06
N MET A 118 -5.03 -10.70 8.42
CA MET A 118 -5.07 -10.61 6.96
C MET A 118 -4.16 -9.50 6.47
N LEU A 119 -4.19 -8.34 7.10
CA LEU A 119 -3.31 -7.24 6.72
C LEU A 119 -1.84 -7.63 6.86
N ASP A 120 -1.49 -8.28 7.96
CA ASP A 120 -0.12 -8.75 8.20
C ASP A 120 0.35 -9.70 7.09
N LYS A 121 -0.49 -10.63 6.68
CA LYS A 121 -0.16 -11.55 5.59
C LYS A 121 -0.01 -10.84 4.26
N ILE A 122 -0.86 -9.86 3.98
CA ILE A 122 -0.78 -9.08 2.73
C ILE A 122 0.52 -8.28 2.70
N VAL A 123 0.85 -7.58 3.77
CA VAL A 123 2.06 -6.77 3.85
C VAL A 123 3.29 -7.64 3.70
N THR A 124 3.33 -8.79 4.37
CA THR A 124 4.44 -9.74 4.25
C THR A 124 4.61 -10.24 2.82
N ALA A 125 3.50 -10.59 2.16
CA ALA A 125 3.54 -11.06 0.78
C ALA A 125 4.03 -9.97 -0.16
N MET A 126 3.57 -8.73 0.03
CA MET A 126 4.02 -7.60 -0.78
C MET A 126 5.50 -7.31 -0.60
N ASP A 127 5.99 -7.36 0.64
CA ASP A 127 7.42 -7.19 0.92
C ASP A 127 8.25 -8.24 0.17
N GLY A 128 7.79 -9.49 0.13
CA GLY A 128 8.46 -10.54 -0.61
C GLY A 128 8.52 -10.26 -2.11
N ILE A 129 7.44 -9.74 -2.68
CA ILE A 129 7.40 -9.40 -4.10
C ILE A 129 8.34 -8.24 -4.41
N TYR A 130 8.33 -7.20 -3.60
CA TYR A 130 9.21 -6.05 -3.78
C TYR A 130 10.68 -6.45 -3.65
N GLU A 131 10.99 -7.34 -2.72
CA GLU A 131 12.35 -7.85 -2.56
C GLU A 131 12.80 -8.64 -3.79
N GLN A 132 11.95 -9.49 -4.35
CA GLN A 132 12.26 -10.22 -5.57
C GLN A 132 12.50 -9.29 -6.75
N MET A 133 11.68 -8.26 -6.89
CA MET A 133 11.85 -7.29 -7.98
C MET A 133 13.14 -6.51 -7.85
N ALA A 134 13.54 -6.16 -6.63
CA ALA A 134 14.80 -5.47 -6.38
C ALA A 134 16.00 -6.34 -6.78
N GLN A 135 15.92 -7.65 -6.50
CA GLN A 135 16.99 -8.59 -6.86
C GLN A 135 17.14 -8.75 -8.36
N LEU A 136 16.06 -8.56 -9.12
CA LEU A 136 16.08 -8.66 -10.57
C LEU A 136 16.56 -7.37 -11.25
N ASN A 137 16.91 -6.35 -10.47
CA ASN A 137 17.37 -5.04 -10.97
C ASN A 137 16.40 -4.42 -11.99
N ALA A 138 15.11 -4.58 -11.76
CA ALA A 138 14.11 -4.00 -12.64
C ALA A 138 14.23 -2.48 -12.64
N ALA A 139 14.29 -1.88 -13.83
CA ALA A 139 14.45 -0.43 -13.97
C ALA A 139 13.22 0.33 -13.44
N ASP A 140 12.04 -0.26 -13.60
CA ASP A 140 10.79 0.30 -13.09
C ASP A 140 10.09 -0.75 -12.24
N THR A 141 10.50 -0.82 -10.99
CA THR A 141 9.95 -1.80 -10.05
C THR A 141 8.47 -1.60 -9.79
N ARG A 142 8.01 -0.34 -9.77
CA ARG A 142 6.61 -0.04 -9.46
C ARG A 142 5.65 -0.59 -10.51
N GLY A 143 5.93 -0.29 -11.77
CA GLY A 143 5.10 -0.76 -12.86
C GLY A 143 5.08 -2.28 -12.94
N ASP A 144 6.23 -2.90 -12.80
CA ASP A 144 6.37 -4.36 -12.85
C ASP A 144 5.61 -5.04 -11.71
N VAL A 145 5.70 -4.52 -10.50
CA VAL A 145 4.98 -5.06 -9.36
C VAL A 145 3.47 -4.94 -9.56
N TYR A 146 3.01 -3.78 -10.01
CA TYR A 146 1.60 -3.54 -10.24
C TYR A 146 1.04 -4.51 -11.28
N GLU A 147 1.71 -4.65 -12.42
CA GLU A 147 1.31 -5.57 -13.47
C GLU A 147 1.32 -7.02 -12.99
N TYR A 148 2.34 -7.41 -12.25
CA TYR A 148 2.44 -8.74 -11.68
C TYR A 148 1.26 -9.03 -10.75
N LEU A 149 0.95 -8.11 -9.85
CA LEU A 149 -0.16 -8.27 -8.92
C LEU A 149 -1.51 -8.33 -9.64
N LEU A 150 -1.71 -7.46 -10.65
CA LEU A 150 -2.92 -7.49 -11.45
C LEU A 150 -3.10 -8.82 -12.17
N SER A 151 -2.01 -9.37 -12.72
CA SER A 151 -2.09 -10.66 -13.40
C SER A 151 -2.47 -11.79 -12.44
N LYS A 152 -1.94 -11.76 -11.22
CA LYS A 152 -2.29 -12.74 -10.20
C LYS A 152 -3.75 -12.62 -9.77
N ILE A 153 -4.23 -11.40 -9.61
CA ILE A 153 -5.62 -11.13 -9.26
C ILE A 153 -6.55 -11.63 -10.37
N ALA A 154 -6.24 -11.29 -11.61
CA ALA A 154 -7.04 -11.69 -12.77
C ALA A 154 -7.10 -13.22 -12.88
N THR A 155 -5.97 -13.90 -12.73
CA THR A 155 -5.90 -15.36 -12.78
C THR A 155 -6.74 -16.00 -11.69
N ALA A 156 -6.59 -15.51 -10.46
CA ALA A 156 -7.34 -16.05 -9.33
C ALA A 156 -8.84 -15.76 -9.46
N GLY A 157 -9.17 -14.55 -9.93
CA GLY A 157 -10.57 -14.21 -10.17
C GLY A 157 -11.22 -15.12 -11.19
N VAL A 158 -10.53 -15.36 -12.29
CA VAL A 158 -11.03 -16.27 -13.33
C VAL A 158 -11.16 -17.70 -12.79
N ASN A 159 -10.14 -18.17 -12.10
CA ASN A 159 -10.11 -19.54 -11.62
C ASN A 159 -10.99 -19.78 -10.41
N GLY A 160 -11.10 -18.81 -9.51
CA GLY A 160 -11.81 -18.98 -8.26
C GLY A 160 -13.26 -18.54 -8.30
N GLN A 161 -13.56 -17.44 -8.98
CA GLN A 161 -14.88 -16.83 -8.91
C GLN A 161 -15.62 -16.81 -10.24
N PHE A 162 -14.95 -16.48 -11.33
CA PHE A 162 -15.59 -16.31 -12.62
C PHE A 162 -15.63 -17.60 -13.45
N ARG A 163 -14.72 -18.49 -13.17
CA ARG A 163 -14.62 -19.74 -13.94
C ARG A 163 -15.84 -20.64 -13.75
N THR A 164 -16.30 -20.80 -12.53
CA THR A 164 -17.41 -21.68 -12.21
C THR A 164 -18.68 -21.34 -12.97
N PRO A 165 -19.14 -20.08 -12.98
CA PRO A 165 -20.35 -19.73 -13.76
C PRO A 165 -20.21 -20.00 -15.24
N ARG A 166 -19.03 -19.96 -15.77
CA ARG A 166 -18.81 -20.13 -17.21
C ARG A 166 -18.92 -21.57 -17.67
N HIS A 167 -18.91 -22.51 -16.75
CA HIS A 167 -19.03 -23.93 -17.07
C HIS A 167 -20.44 -24.43 -17.00
N ILE A 168 -21.36 -23.60 -16.70
CA ILE A 168 -22.78 -23.95 -16.64
C ILE A 168 -23.42 -23.96 -18.01
#